data_52f9a20e39504a1808b576c529d97296
#
_entry.id   52f9a20e39504a1808b576c529d97296
#
_cell.length_a   1.000
_cell.length_b   1.000
_cell.length_c   1.000
_cell.angle_alpha   90.00
_cell.angle_beta   90.00
_cell.angle_gamma   90.00
#
_symmetry.space_group_name_H-M   'P 1'
#
loop_
_entity.id
_entity.type
_entity.pdbx_description
1 polymer ?
#
loop_
_entity_poly.entity_id
_entity_poly.type
_entity_poly.pdbx_seq_one_letter_code
_entity_poly.pdbx_strand_id
1 'polypeptide(L)'
;MTDLSTEPYEALASLIERQLQYVGERRFEELRTLDLIREELLNALPDTPPAAALEALERCSRLHKRVEIELLRVREMLLLELSHVQRGQRAAHGYAPRRRDGLRIAASA
;
A
#
# COMPACT_ATOMS: atom_id res chain seq x y z
N MET A 1 -30.36 -15.93 -5.22
CA MET A 1 -30.80 -14.91 -4.28
C MET A 1 -29.66 -14.61 -3.30
N THR A 2 -29.29 -13.34 -3.20
CA THR A 2 -28.19 -12.97 -2.34
C THR A 2 -28.62 -12.96 -0.89
N ASP A 3 -27.84 -13.63 -0.05
CA ASP A 3 -28.09 -13.63 1.38
C ASP A 3 -27.59 -12.31 1.98
N LEU A 4 -28.50 -11.52 2.53
CA LEU A 4 -28.16 -10.22 3.09
C LEU A 4 -27.14 -10.31 4.24
N SER A 5 -27.10 -11.45 4.95
CA SER A 5 -26.16 -11.63 6.05
C SER A 5 -24.72 -11.79 5.57
N THR A 6 -24.50 -12.17 4.31
CA THR A 6 -23.17 -12.33 3.73
C THR A 6 -22.74 -11.13 2.88
N GLU A 7 -23.65 -10.23 2.52
CA GLU A 7 -23.35 -9.09 1.68
C GLU A 7 -22.23 -8.19 2.20
N PRO A 8 -22.20 -7.80 3.47
CA PRO A 8 -21.11 -6.96 3.95
C PRO A 8 -19.75 -7.65 3.88
N TYR A 9 -19.70 -8.95 4.02
CA TYR A 9 -18.45 -9.73 3.91
C TYR A 9 -17.99 -9.83 2.48
N GLU A 10 -18.90 -10.00 1.54
CA GLU A 10 -18.59 -9.99 0.12
C GLU A 10 -18.16 -8.61 -0.35
N ALA A 11 -18.82 -7.56 0.15
CA ALA A 11 -18.43 -6.19 -0.13
C ALA A 11 -17.01 -5.90 0.36
N LEU A 12 -16.68 -6.40 1.56
CA LEU A 12 -15.34 -6.28 2.12
C LEU A 12 -14.31 -6.99 1.23
N ALA A 13 -14.60 -8.21 0.80
CA ALA A 13 -13.70 -8.95 -0.09
C ALA A 13 -13.45 -8.22 -1.40
N SER A 14 -14.51 -7.68 -2.00
CA SER A 14 -14.39 -6.91 -3.24
C SER A 14 -13.56 -5.65 -3.04
N LEU A 15 -13.69 -5.00 -1.91
CA LEU A 15 -12.90 -3.83 -1.57
C LEU A 15 -11.42 -4.19 -1.44
N ILE A 16 -11.11 -5.29 -0.77
CA ILE A 16 -9.72 -5.73 -0.61
C ILE A 16 -9.11 -6.14 -1.95
N GLU A 17 -9.89 -6.74 -2.84
CA GLU A 17 -9.43 -7.01 -4.22
C GLU A 17 -9.03 -5.72 -4.92
N ARG A 18 -9.84 -4.68 -4.76
CA ARG A 18 -9.53 -3.38 -5.35
C ARG A 18 -8.29 -2.77 -4.72
N GLN A 19 -8.10 -2.93 -3.41
CA GLN A 19 -6.88 -2.49 -2.75
C GLN A 19 -5.66 -3.18 -3.33
N LEU A 20 -5.75 -4.48 -3.57
CA LEU A 20 -4.66 -5.24 -4.17
C LEU A 20 -4.31 -4.70 -5.57
N GLN A 21 -5.32 -4.40 -6.36
CA GLN A 21 -5.13 -3.81 -7.69
C GLN A 21 -4.43 -2.46 -7.59
N TYR A 22 -4.87 -1.60 -6.66
CA TYR A 22 -4.30 -0.27 -6.51
C TYR A 22 -2.85 -0.29 -6.02
N VAL A 23 -2.50 -1.25 -5.17
CA VAL A 23 -1.10 -1.44 -4.77
C VAL A 23 -0.24 -1.74 -5.99
N GLY A 24 -0.71 -2.66 -6.85
CA GLY A 24 0.01 -3.00 -8.07
C GLY A 24 0.18 -1.82 -9.02
N GLU A 25 -0.78 -0.92 -9.03
CA GLU A 25 -0.76 0.28 -9.86
C GLU A 25 -0.10 1.48 -9.19
N ARG A 26 0.35 1.30 -7.96
CA ARG A 26 0.94 2.37 -7.12
C ARG A 26 0.00 3.57 -6.93
N ARG A 27 -1.29 3.32 -6.89
CA ARG A 27 -2.32 4.34 -6.67
C ARG A 27 -2.58 4.50 -5.18
N PHE A 28 -1.63 5.12 -4.50
CA PHE A 28 -1.62 5.16 -3.03
C PHE A 28 -2.68 6.06 -2.43
N GLU A 29 -3.09 7.13 -3.11
CA GLU A 29 -4.16 7.98 -2.61
C GLU A 29 -5.50 7.26 -2.61
N GLU A 30 -5.81 6.57 -3.68
CA GLU A 30 -7.03 5.77 -3.80
C GLU A 30 -7.00 4.60 -2.81
N LEU A 31 -5.82 4.01 -2.63
CA LEU A 31 -5.64 2.95 -1.63
C LEU A 31 -5.97 3.46 -0.23
N ARG A 32 -5.53 4.65 0.10
CA ARG A 32 -5.81 5.28 1.40
C ARG A 32 -7.30 5.52 1.60
N THR A 33 -7.99 5.96 0.57
CA THR A 33 -9.43 6.14 0.62
C THR A 33 -10.14 4.81 0.89
N LEU A 34 -9.68 3.74 0.23
CA LEU A 34 -10.25 2.41 0.46
C LEU A 34 -9.97 1.90 1.87
N ASP A 35 -8.84 2.25 2.46
CA ASP A 35 -8.55 1.88 3.86
C ASP A 35 -9.58 2.45 4.81
N LEU A 36 -9.98 3.69 4.60
CA LEU A 36 -11.02 4.32 5.43
C LEU A 36 -12.36 3.63 5.28
N ILE A 37 -12.73 3.30 4.07
CA ILE A 37 -13.98 2.58 3.79
C ILE A 37 -13.92 1.18 4.40
N ARG A 38 -12.78 0.52 4.31
CA ARG A 38 -12.59 -0.81 4.91
C ARG A 38 -12.81 -0.77 6.41
N GLU A 39 -12.26 0.23 7.10
CA GLU A 39 -12.46 0.37 8.53
C GLU A 39 -13.92 0.58 8.88
N GLU A 40 -14.62 1.39 8.11
CA GLU A 40 -16.04 1.59 8.31
C GLU A 40 -16.83 0.28 8.16
N LEU A 41 -16.52 -0.48 7.13
CA LEU A 41 -17.15 -1.78 6.91
C LEU A 41 -16.87 -2.76 8.05
N LEU A 42 -15.63 -2.82 8.50
CA LEU A 42 -15.24 -3.70 9.61
C LEU A 42 -15.97 -3.32 10.91
N ASN A 43 -16.07 -2.04 11.18
CA ASN A 43 -16.75 -1.56 12.38
C ASN A 43 -18.26 -1.83 12.35
N ALA A 44 -18.84 -1.93 11.17
CA ALA A 44 -20.26 -2.21 11.00
C ALA A 44 -20.59 -3.70 11.06
N LEU A 45 -19.59 -4.58 11.02
CA LEU A 45 -19.81 -6.00 11.08
C LEU A 45 -20.19 -6.45 12.49
N PRO A 46 -21.06 -7.47 12.63
CA PRO A 46 -21.40 -8.01 13.96
C PRO A 46 -20.19 -8.70 14.58
N ASP A 47 -20.18 -8.76 15.91
CA ASP A 47 -19.10 -9.40 16.67
C ASP A 47 -18.95 -10.88 16.32
N THR A 48 -20.08 -11.54 16.08
CA THR A 48 -20.08 -12.95 15.68
C THR A 48 -20.58 -13.05 14.26
N PRO A 49 -19.72 -13.42 13.30
CA PRO A 49 -20.17 -13.55 11.93
C PRO A 49 -21.06 -14.79 11.77
N PRO A 50 -22.03 -14.75 10.85
CA PRO A 50 -22.82 -15.92 10.54
C PRO A 50 -21.99 -17.01 9.87
N ALA A 51 -22.39 -18.26 10.06
CA ALA A 51 -21.66 -19.39 9.48
C ALA A 51 -21.57 -19.29 7.96
N ALA A 52 -22.59 -18.74 7.31
CA ALA A 52 -22.62 -18.56 5.85
C ALA A 52 -21.57 -17.56 5.35
N ALA A 53 -21.03 -16.73 6.23
CA ALA A 53 -20.02 -15.73 5.86
C ALA A 53 -18.58 -16.27 5.94
N LEU A 54 -18.39 -17.50 6.40
CA LEU A 54 -17.05 -18.05 6.61
C LEU A 54 -16.20 -18.03 5.34
N GLU A 55 -16.77 -18.44 4.23
CA GLU A 55 -16.05 -18.46 2.94
C GLU A 55 -15.57 -17.07 2.54
N ALA A 56 -16.46 -16.08 2.66
CA ALA A 56 -16.12 -14.70 2.33
C ALA A 56 -15.04 -14.15 3.26
N LEU A 57 -15.11 -14.50 4.55
CA LEU A 57 -14.08 -14.09 5.52
C LEU A 57 -12.72 -14.71 5.23
N GLU A 58 -12.70 -15.99 4.86
CA GLU A 58 -11.45 -16.64 4.48
C GLU A 58 -10.85 -15.99 3.24
N ARG A 59 -11.69 -15.63 2.27
CA ARG A 59 -11.25 -14.91 1.09
C ARG A 59 -10.69 -13.53 1.45
N CYS A 60 -11.37 -12.80 2.35
CA CYS A 60 -10.88 -11.53 2.84
C CYS A 60 -9.49 -11.68 3.47
N SER A 61 -9.32 -12.68 4.29
CA SER A 61 -8.04 -12.94 4.96
C SER A 61 -6.92 -13.22 3.96
N ARG A 62 -7.18 -14.05 2.97
CA ARG A 62 -6.19 -14.35 1.92
C ARG A 62 -5.84 -13.10 1.10
N LEU A 63 -6.85 -12.34 0.70
CA LEU A 63 -6.64 -11.13 -0.08
C LEU A 63 -5.89 -10.08 0.72
N HIS A 64 -6.23 -9.91 1.98
CA HIS A 64 -5.55 -8.95 2.84
C HIS A 64 -4.07 -9.30 3.00
N LYS A 65 -3.78 -10.58 3.16
CA LYS A 65 -2.40 -11.05 3.25
C LYS A 65 -1.62 -10.75 1.97
N ARG A 66 -2.26 -10.91 0.82
CA ARG A 66 -1.63 -10.55 -0.46
C ARG A 66 -1.39 -9.05 -0.57
N VAL A 67 -2.31 -8.23 -0.07
CA VAL A 67 -2.11 -6.78 -0.05
C VAL A 67 -0.89 -6.43 0.79
N GLU A 68 -0.75 -7.03 1.97
CA GLU A 68 0.41 -6.80 2.83
C GLU A 68 1.71 -7.18 2.15
N ILE A 69 1.74 -8.34 1.50
CA ILE A 69 2.94 -8.82 0.79
C ILE A 69 3.30 -7.87 -0.34
N GLU A 70 2.32 -7.44 -1.13
CA GLU A 70 2.57 -6.52 -2.23
C GLU A 70 3.01 -5.14 -1.74
N LEU A 71 2.48 -4.66 -0.63
CA LEU A 71 2.92 -3.40 -0.02
C LEU A 71 4.38 -3.47 0.41
N LEU A 72 4.78 -4.59 1.02
CA LEU A 72 6.18 -4.78 1.40
C LEU A 72 7.09 -4.81 0.17
N ARG A 73 6.64 -5.46 -0.89
CA ARG A 73 7.40 -5.53 -2.14
C ARG A 73 7.58 -4.15 -2.76
N VAL A 74 6.50 -3.37 -2.83
CA VAL A 74 6.55 -2.00 -3.35
C VAL A 74 7.46 -1.13 -2.48
N ARG A 75 7.37 -1.28 -1.16
CA ARG A 75 8.23 -0.56 -0.24
C ARG A 75 9.71 -0.85 -0.51
N GLU A 76 10.06 -2.11 -0.70
CA GLU A 76 11.45 -2.48 -1.01
C GLU A 76 11.90 -1.89 -2.34
N MET A 77 11.05 -1.93 -3.35
CA MET A 77 11.36 -1.35 -4.65
C MET A 77 11.59 0.16 -4.55
N LEU A 78 10.76 0.85 -3.79
CA LEU A 78 10.91 2.30 -3.58
C LEU A 78 12.19 2.63 -2.82
N LEU A 79 12.55 1.82 -1.83
CA LEU A 79 13.79 2.01 -1.08
C LEU A 79 15.01 1.81 -1.99
N LEU A 80 14.96 0.84 -2.89
CA LEU A 80 16.03 0.62 -3.86
C LEU A 80 16.13 1.79 -4.84
N GLU A 81 15.00 2.26 -5.36
CA GLU A 81 14.96 3.43 -6.24
C GLU A 81 15.57 4.66 -5.55
N LEU A 82 15.19 4.90 -4.30
CA LEU A 82 15.74 5.99 -3.52
C LEU A 82 17.25 5.84 -3.32
N SER A 83 17.71 4.64 -3.02
CA SER A 83 19.13 4.34 -2.87
C SER A 83 19.90 4.64 -4.16
N HIS A 84 19.35 4.28 -5.31
CA HIS A 84 19.96 4.59 -6.60
C HIS A 84 20.04 6.09 -6.86
N VAL A 85 18.98 6.81 -6.56
CA VAL A 85 18.96 8.26 -6.70
C VAL A 85 20.02 8.90 -5.80
N GLN A 86 20.11 8.48 -4.55
CA GLN A 86 21.09 9.00 -3.61
C GLN A 86 22.52 8.71 -4.08
N ARG A 87 22.79 7.52 -4.60
CA ARG A 87 24.09 7.18 -5.16
C ARG A 87 24.43 8.04 -6.37
N GLY A 88 23.46 8.27 -7.25
CA GLY A 88 23.63 9.13 -8.39
C GLY A 88 23.96 10.56 -7.97
N GLN A 89 23.30 11.08 -6.96
CA GLN A 89 23.58 12.41 -6.43
C GLN A 89 24.98 12.50 -5.84
N ARG A 90 25.41 11.50 -5.07
CA ARG A 90 26.75 11.46 -4.52
C ARG A 90 27.81 11.41 -5.62
N ALA A 91 27.59 10.62 -6.64
CA ALA A 91 28.50 10.54 -7.77
C ALA A 91 28.63 11.89 -8.48
N ALA A 92 27.49 12.56 -8.73
CA ALA A 92 27.48 13.87 -9.35
C ALA A 92 28.26 14.89 -8.51
N HIS A 93 28.06 14.89 -7.21
CA HIS A 93 28.79 15.76 -6.29
C HIS A 93 30.29 15.44 -6.27
N GLY A 94 30.63 14.16 -6.37
CA GLY A 94 32.01 13.73 -6.41
C GLY A 94 32.75 14.20 -7.64
N TYR A 95 32.07 14.35 -8.78
CA TYR A 95 32.69 14.76 -10.02
C TYR A 95 32.84 16.26 -10.20
N ALA A 96 31.98 17.05 -9.55
CA ALA A 96 31.93 18.49 -9.84
C ALA A 96 32.25 19.39 -8.67
N PRO A 97 32.85 18.97 -7.61
CA PRO A 97 32.89 19.79 -6.38
C PRO A 97 34.00 20.82 -6.32
N ARG A 98 35.11 20.59 -6.95
CA ARG A 98 36.33 21.36 -6.65
C ARG A 98 36.27 22.85 -6.98
N ARG A 99 35.76 23.19 -8.13
CA ARG A 99 35.57 24.58 -8.51
C ARG A 99 34.38 25.21 -7.83
N ARG A 100 33.70 24.47 -6.99
CA ARG A 100 32.43 24.83 -6.38
C ARG A 100 32.48 24.78 -4.87
N ASP A 101 33.65 24.97 -4.33
CA ASP A 101 33.80 24.84 -2.89
C ASP A 101 32.84 25.74 -2.11
N GLY A 102 32.69 26.96 -2.51
CA GLY A 102 31.75 27.86 -1.89
C GLY A 102 30.31 27.44 -2.10
N LEU A 103 30.00 27.01 -3.31
CA LEU A 103 28.65 26.49 -3.64
C LEU A 103 28.35 25.20 -2.93
N ARG A 104 29.35 24.35 -2.80
CA ARG A 104 29.19 23.10 -2.11
C ARG A 104 28.82 23.28 -0.65
N ILE A 105 29.40 24.27 0.00
CA ILE A 105 29.04 24.59 1.37
C ILE A 105 27.56 24.97 1.46
N ALA A 106 27.09 25.79 0.56
CA ALA A 106 25.70 26.17 0.50
C ALA A 106 24.79 24.97 0.22
N ALA A 107 25.22 24.08 -0.67
CA ALA A 107 24.45 22.89 -1.01
C ALA A 107 24.41 21.86 0.11
N SER A 108 25.43 21.83 0.94
CA SER A 108 25.51 20.91 2.08
C SER A 108 24.66 21.36 3.26
N ALA A 109 24.34 22.60 3.32
CA ALA A 109 23.50 23.17 4.38
C ALA A 109 22.00 22.86 4.19
#